data_d64b5bbc538e8e48727482fa31e688b4
#
_entry.id   d64b5bbc538e8e48727482fa31e688b4
#
_cell.length_a   1.000
_cell.length_b   1.000
_cell.length_c   1.000
_cell.angle_alpha   90.00
_cell.angle_beta   90.00
_cell.angle_gamma   90.00
#
_symmetry.space_group_name_H-M   'P 1'
#
loop_
_entity.id
_entity.type
_entity.pdbx_description
1 polymer ?
#
loop_
_entity_poly.entity_id
_entity_poly.type
_entity_poly.pdbx_seq_one_letter_code
_entity_poly.pdbx_strand_id
1 'polypeptide(L)'
;CVMNFDGARGYLIGEPNRGLNLMFTFMNTARIGTAVQGLAHAELAYQGALAYARERLAMRSLSGPKNAEGPADPIIVHPDVRRMLLTQKAIAEGSRAMLYYLAQLGDVVDRGDEARAKQADDLMALLTPIAKAFVTEAGFEAANHGVQIFGGHGFIREWGMEQIVRDA
;
A
#
# COMPACT_ATOMS: atom_id res chain seq x y z
N CYS A 1 -25.32 5.96 5.18
CA CYS A 1 -25.82 6.76 6.32
C CYS A 1 -26.85 7.78 5.83
N VAL A 2 -27.82 8.08 6.67
CA VAL A 2 -28.66 9.26 6.52
C VAL A 2 -28.12 10.35 7.43
N MET A 3 -27.81 11.51 6.86
CA MET A 3 -27.35 12.67 7.63
C MET A 3 -28.54 13.56 7.96
N ASN A 4 -28.68 13.99 9.20
CA ASN A 4 -29.72 14.90 9.64
C ASN A 4 -29.10 16.18 10.22
N PHE A 5 -29.58 17.35 9.79
CA PHE A 5 -29.01 18.66 10.14
C PHE A 5 -30.12 19.58 10.68
N ASP A 6 -30.53 19.33 11.93
CA ASP A 6 -31.59 20.13 12.57
C ASP A 6 -31.00 21.45 13.09
N GLY A 7 -31.34 22.56 12.44
CA GLY A 7 -30.89 23.91 12.83
C GLY A 7 -29.39 24.16 12.70
N ALA A 8 -28.63 23.28 12.05
CA ALA A 8 -27.22 23.46 11.82
C ALA A 8 -26.95 24.65 10.89
N ARG A 9 -25.99 25.49 11.27
CA ARG A 9 -25.55 26.61 10.42
C ARG A 9 -24.52 26.09 9.40
N GLY A 10 -24.75 26.34 8.13
CA GLY A 10 -23.85 26.02 7.05
C GLY A 10 -23.46 27.28 6.26
N TYR A 11 -22.29 27.22 5.62
CA TYR A 11 -21.81 28.27 4.72
C TYR A 11 -21.52 27.65 3.37
N LEU A 12 -22.04 28.30 2.30
CA LEU A 12 -21.76 27.85 0.95
C LEU A 12 -20.31 28.18 0.57
N ILE A 13 -19.56 27.16 0.12
CA ILE A 13 -18.22 27.33 -0.42
C ILE A 13 -18.31 27.29 -1.94
N GLY A 14 -17.94 28.40 -2.60
CA GLY A 14 -18.03 28.54 -4.05
C GLY A 14 -19.43 28.84 -4.55
N GLU A 15 -19.68 28.60 -5.84
CA GLU A 15 -20.95 28.92 -6.49
C GLU A 15 -21.98 27.79 -6.37
N PRO A 16 -23.28 28.11 -6.30
CA PRO A 16 -24.33 27.11 -6.28
C PRO A 16 -24.23 26.15 -7.48
N ASN A 17 -24.53 24.86 -7.23
CA ASN A 17 -24.52 23.79 -8.23
C ASN A 17 -23.16 23.44 -8.85
N ARG A 18 -22.03 23.93 -8.27
CA ARG A 18 -20.67 23.63 -8.70
C ARG A 18 -19.87 22.78 -7.73
N GLY A 19 -20.53 22.16 -6.75
CA GLY A 19 -19.87 21.39 -5.68
C GLY A 19 -18.99 20.25 -6.18
N LEU A 20 -19.36 19.57 -7.26
CA LEU A 20 -18.55 18.50 -7.84
C LEU A 20 -17.18 19.01 -8.34
N ASN A 21 -17.18 20.12 -9.07
CA ASN A 21 -15.93 20.73 -9.56
C ASN A 21 -15.03 21.19 -8.39
N LEU A 22 -15.64 21.78 -7.37
CA LEU A 22 -14.93 22.22 -6.16
C LEU A 22 -14.36 21.04 -5.39
N MET A 23 -15.10 19.92 -5.29
CA MET A 23 -14.60 18.70 -4.66
C MET A 23 -13.34 18.15 -5.37
N PHE A 24 -13.29 18.20 -6.69
CA PHE A 24 -12.16 17.68 -7.44
C PHE A 24 -10.86 18.50 -7.26
N THR A 25 -10.91 19.71 -6.72
CA THR A 25 -9.69 20.47 -6.40
C THR A 25 -8.78 19.76 -5.40
N PHE A 26 -9.36 18.97 -4.47
CA PHE A 26 -8.58 18.21 -3.49
C PHE A 26 -8.56 16.69 -3.74
N MET A 27 -9.53 16.17 -4.52
CA MET A 27 -9.68 14.72 -4.72
C MET A 27 -8.47 14.06 -5.39
N ASN A 28 -7.78 14.75 -6.29
CA ASN A 28 -6.58 14.18 -6.92
C ASN A 28 -5.47 13.98 -5.90
N THR A 29 -5.24 14.95 -5.02
CA THR A 29 -4.29 14.82 -3.90
C THR A 29 -4.72 13.70 -2.94
N ALA A 30 -6.01 13.61 -2.60
CA ALA A 30 -6.55 12.56 -1.75
C ALA A 30 -6.35 11.15 -2.36
N ARG A 31 -6.47 11.00 -3.69
CA ARG A 31 -6.20 9.72 -4.39
C ARG A 31 -4.76 9.28 -4.26
N ILE A 32 -3.81 10.22 -4.39
CA ILE A 32 -2.39 9.94 -4.17
C ILE A 32 -2.16 9.53 -2.71
N GLY A 33 -2.75 10.25 -1.75
CA GLY A 33 -2.69 9.89 -0.32
C GLY A 33 -3.21 8.49 -0.03
N THR A 34 -4.32 8.08 -0.68
CA THR A 34 -4.85 6.71 -0.55
C THR A 34 -3.91 5.67 -1.16
N ALA A 35 -3.24 5.99 -2.28
CA ALA A 35 -2.23 5.10 -2.85
C ALA A 35 -1.00 4.97 -1.92
N VAL A 36 -0.59 6.04 -1.23
CA VAL A 36 0.47 5.98 -0.20
C VAL A 36 0.06 5.05 0.95
N GLN A 37 -1.21 5.04 1.33
CA GLN A 37 -1.73 4.10 2.33
C GLN A 37 -1.57 2.65 1.87
N GLY A 38 -1.91 2.32 0.62
CA GLY A 38 -1.69 0.98 0.06
C GLY A 38 -0.21 0.56 0.08
N LEU A 39 0.71 1.47 -0.27
CA LEU A 39 2.14 1.25 -0.13
C LEU A 39 2.54 0.98 1.32
N ALA A 40 2.01 1.75 2.27
CA ALA A 40 2.33 1.59 3.69
C ALA A 40 1.92 0.21 4.21
N HIS A 41 0.75 -0.31 3.80
CA HIS A 41 0.30 -1.66 4.13
C HIS A 41 1.22 -2.74 3.54
N ALA A 42 1.62 -2.59 2.26
CA ALA A 42 2.54 -3.52 1.62
C ALA A 42 3.90 -3.56 2.32
N GLU A 43 4.45 -2.40 2.63
CA GLU A 43 5.76 -2.27 3.30
C GLU A 43 5.73 -2.83 4.72
N LEU A 44 4.71 -2.49 5.50
CA LEU A 44 4.57 -2.95 6.88
C LEU A 44 4.39 -4.47 6.93
N ALA A 45 3.57 -5.03 6.03
CA ALA A 45 3.38 -6.47 5.92
C ALA A 45 4.68 -7.19 5.51
N TYR A 46 5.43 -6.64 4.55
CA TYR A 46 6.70 -7.20 4.11
C TYR A 46 7.75 -7.22 5.22
N GLN A 47 7.94 -6.11 5.92
CA GLN A 47 8.93 -6.01 6.99
C GLN A 47 8.63 -7.00 8.12
N GLY A 48 7.36 -7.05 8.56
CA GLY A 48 6.92 -7.99 9.58
C GLY A 48 7.09 -9.45 9.14
N ALA A 49 6.65 -9.78 7.93
CA ALA A 49 6.75 -11.14 7.39
C ALA A 49 8.20 -11.59 7.19
N LEU A 50 9.09 -10.69 6.76
CA LEU A 50 10.51 -11.00 6.58
C LEU A 50 11.19 -11.32 7.90
N ALA A 51 10.96 -10.52 8.94
CA ALA A 51 11.49 -10.76 10.28
C ALA A 51 11.00 -12.11 10.83
N TYR A 52 9.68 -12.32 10.78
CA TYR A 52 9.06 -13.57 11.23
C TYR A 52 9.60 -14.80 10.47
N ALA A 53 9.73 -14.72 9.15
CA ALA A 53 10.20 -15.84 8.33
C ALA A 53 11.66 -16.23 8.60
N ARG A 54 12.47 -15.32 9.10
CA ARG A 54 13.87 -15.59 9.51
C ARG A 54 13.98 -16.29 10.86
N GLU A 55 13.03 -16.05 11.76
CA GLU A 55 13.06 -16.55 13.13
C GLU A 55 12.21 -17.80 13.31
N ARG A 56 11.08 -17.88 12.64
CA ARG A 56 10.16 -19.01 12.76
C ARG A 56 10.75 -20.29 12.21
N LEU A 57 10.90 -21.29 13.05
CA LEU A 57 11.40 -22.61 12.65
C LEU A 57 10.22 -23.55 12.36
N ALA A 58 10.22 -24.18 11.17
CA ALA A 58 9.26 -25.20 10.80
C ALA A 58 9.77 -26.04 9.63
N MET A 59 9.67 -27.36 9.77
CA MET A 59 10.06 -28.34 8.74
C MET A 59 11.56 -28.27 8.39
N ARG A 60 11.96 -28.91 7.29
CA ARG A 60 13.30 -28.90 6.72
C ARG A 60 13.25 -28.45 5.27
N SER A 61 14.29 -27.77 4.82
CA SER A 61 14.44 -27.40 3.41
C SER A 61 14.49 -28.64 2.52
N LEU A 62 13.85 -28.57 1.35
CA LEU A 62 13.87 -29.63 0.35
C LEU A 62 15.27 -29.95 -0.19
N SER A 63 16.20 -29.00 -0.08
CA SER A 63 17.61 -29.15 -0.48
C SER A 63 18.54 -29.56 0.67
N GLY A 64 17.99 -30.16 1.72
CA GLY A 64 18.70 -30.57 2.94
C GLY A 64 18.69 -29.50 4.04
N PRO A 65 18.93 -29.91 5.30
CA PRO A 65 18.89 -29.03 6.47
C PRO A 65 19.75 -27.80 6.32
N LYS A 66 19.22 -26.62 6.67
CA LYS A 66 19.95 -25.34 6.70
C LYS A 66 20.33 -24.90 8.11
N ASN A 67 19.65 -25.50 9.11
CA ASN A 67 19.96 -25.34 10.53
C ASN A 67 20.17 -26.74 11.11
N ALA A 68 21.32 -27.38 10.81
CA ALA A 68 21.56 -28.79 11.11
C ALA A 68 21.49 -29.12 12.60
N GLU A 69 21.91 -28.21 13.47
CA GLU A 69 21.94 -28.38 14.93
C GLU A 69 20.58 -28.04 15.59
N GLY A 70 19.71 -27.31 14.90
CA GLY A 70 18.42 -26.92 15.42
C GLY A 70 17.31 -27.95 15.13
N PRO A 71 16.15 -27.83 15.79
CA PRO A 71 15.03 -28.76 15.64
C PRO A 71 14.37 -28.67 14.25
N ALA A 72 14.47 -27.54 13.57
CA ALA A 72 13.89 -27.25 12.25
C ALA A 72 14.66 -26.13 11.54
N ASP A 73 14.35 -25.89 10.27
CA ASP A 73 14.91 -24.77 9.52
C ASP A 73 14.03 -23.51 9.65
N PRO A 74 14.58 -22.30 9.50
CA PRO A 74 13.78 -21.08 9.35
C PRO A 74 12.88 -21.18 8.12
N ILE A 75 11.62 -20.73 8.24
CA ILE A 75 10.64 -20.89 7.15
C ILE A 75 11.01 -20.11 5.87
N ILE A 76 11.90 -19.13 5.95
CA ILE A 76 12.41 -18.40 4.79
C ILE A 76 13.12 -19.30 3.77
N VAL A 77 13.54 -20.51 4.16
CA VAL A 77 14.19 -21.45 3.22
C VAL A 77 13.19 -22.12 2.26
N HIS A 78 11.90 -22.09 2.57
CA HIS A 78 10.86 -22.70 1.76
C HIS A 78 10.54 -21.88 0.52
N PRO A 79 10.44 -22.50 -0.69
CA PRO A 79 10.27 -21.77 -1.94
C PRO A 79 9.03 -20.88 -1.97
N ASP A 80 7.88 -21.35 -1.45
CA ASP A 80 6.65 -20.57 -1.47
C ASP A 80 6.68 -19.37 -0.52
N VAL A 81 7.31 -19.51 0.64
CA VAL A 81 7.56 -18.38 1.55
C VAL A 81 8.43 -17.32 0.86
N ARG A 82 9.47 -17.75 0.14
CA ARG A 82 10.31 -16.83 -0.65
C ARG A 82 9.52 -16.14 -1.76
N ARG A 83 8.65 -16.88 -2.46
CA ARG A 83 7.79 -16.31 -3.50
C ARG A 83 6.93 -15.20 -2.92
N MET A 84 6.24 -15.46 -1.81
CA MET A 84 5.39 -14.45 -1.13
C MET A 84 6.20 -13.24 -0.68
N LEU A 85 7.36 -13.42 -0.06
CA LEU A 85 8.25 -12.33 0.36
C LEU A 85 8.75 -11.50 -0.82
N LEU A 86 9.13 -12.15 -1.94
CA LEU A 86 9.58 -11.44 -3.14
C LEU A 86 8.43 -10.68 -3.80
N THR A 87 7.23 -11.22 -3.80
CA THR A 87 6.03 -10.52 -4.28
C THR A 87 5.74 -9.27 -3.45
N GLN A 88 5.73 -9.40 -2.12
CA GLN A 88 5.57 -8.24 -1.21
C GLN A 88 6.63 -7.18 -1.46
N LYS A 89 7.89 -7.58 -1.58
CA LYS A 89 9.01 -6.67 -1.84
C LYS A 89 8.84 -5.95 -3.18
N ALA A 90 8.51 -6.67 -4.25
CA ALA A 90 8.30 -6.09 -5.57
C ALA A 90 7.13 -5.08 -5.57
N ILE A 91 6.04 -5.40 -4.87
CA ILE A 91 4.90 -4.50 -4.71
C ILE A 91 5.33 -3.24 -3.95
N ALA A 92 6.00 -3.36 -2.81
CA ALA A 92 6.41 -2.23 -1.99
C ALA A 92 7.39 -1.31 -2.71
N GLU A 93 8.45 -1.86 -3.32
CA GLU A 93 9.47 -1.08 -4.02
C GLU A 93 8.92 -0.45 -5.31
N GLY A 94 8.15 -1.20 -6.11
CA GLY A 94 7.54 -0.70 -7.35
C GLY A 94 6.50 0.39 -7.08
N SER A 95 5.63 0.20 -6.08
CA SER A 95 4.65 1.21 -5.67
C SER A 95 5.33 2.48 -5.16
N ARG A 96 6.41 2.36 -4.40
CA ARG A 96 7.21 3.50 -3.93
C ARG A 96 7.80 4.30 -5.09
N ALA A 97 8.39 3.62 -6.08
CA ALA A 97 8.93 4.27 -7.27
C ALA A 97 7.84 5.03 -8.05
N MET A 98 6.66 4.40 -8.23
CA MET A 98 5.52 5.02 -8.90
C MET A 98 5.02 6.27 -8.16
N LEU A 99 4.89 6.20 -6.82
CA LEU A 99 4.42 7.32 -6.00
C LEU A 99 5.42 8.47 -5.95
N TYR A 100 6.72 8.19 -5.92
CA TYR A 100 7.75 9.22 -6.01
C TYR A 100 7.76 9.90 -7.37
N TYR A 101 7.51 9.15 -8.44
CA TYR A 101 7.35 9.73 -9.77
C TYR A 101 6.14 10.67 -9.84
N LEU A 102 5.00 10.27 -9.27
CA LEU A 102 3.82 11.15 -9.17
C LEU A 102 4.09 12.40 -8.33
N ALA A 103 4.81 12.26 -7.21
CA ALA A 103 5.20 13.41 -6.40
C ALA A 103 6.12 14.37 -7.18
N GLN A 104 7.08 13.84 -7.94
CA GLN A 104 7.93 14.64 -8.82
C GLN A 104 7.13 15.38 -9.90
N LEU A 105 6.14 14.74 -10.51
CA LEU A 105 5.25 15.41 -11.46
C LEU A 105 4.50 16.56 -10.78
N GLY A 106 4.03 16.38 -9.55
CA GLY A 106 3.41 17.45 -8.76
C GLY A 106 4.34 18.65 -8.54
N ASP A 107 5.60 18.39 -8.19
CA ASP A 107 6.60 19.45 -8.07
C ASP A 107 6.83 20.20 -9.41
N VAL A 108 6.76 19.50 -10.55
CA VAL A 108 6.88 20.12 -11.87
C VAL A 108 5.65 20.97 -12.21
N VAL A 109 4.45 20.53 -11.82
CA VAL A 109 3.21 21.32 -11.97
C VAL A 109 3.32 22.63 -11.21
N ASP A 110 3.82 22.58 -9.97
CA ASP A 110 3.86 23.74 -9.08
C ASP A 110 5.00 24.72 -9.40
N ARG A 111 6.13 24.25 -9.97
CA ARG A 111 7.39 25.00 -10.06
C ARG A 111 8.00 25.04 -11.46
N GLY A 112 7.45 24.27 -12.41
CA GLY A 112 7.94 24.22 -13.79
C GLY A 112 7.56 25.46 -14.62
N ASP A 113 8.15 25.57 -15.81
CA ASP A 113 7.62 26.47 -16.82
C ASP A 113 6.26 25.99 -17.33
N GLU A 114 5.49 26.88 -17.97
CA GLU A 114 4.11 26.61 -18.40
C GLU A 114 3.98 25.34 -19.27
N ALA A 115 4.91 25.10 -20.19
CA ALA A 115 4.86 23.95 -21.09
C ALA A 115 5.10 22.64 -20.35
N ARG A 116 6.08 22.61 -19.44
CA ARG A 116 6.39 21.43 -18.61
C ARG A 116 5.31 21.17 -17.57
N ALA A 117 4.80 22.23 -16.94
CA ALA A 117 3.73 22.13 -15.95
C ALA A 117 2.48 21.51 -16.59
N LYS A 118 2.09 21.96 -17.79
CA LYS A 118 0.95 21.39 -18.51
C LYS A 118 1.16 19.91 -18.85
N GLN A 119 2.33 19.53 -19.36
CA GLN A 119 2.62 18.13 -19.68
C GLN A 119 2.61 17.25 -18.44
N ALA A 120 3.14 17.74 -17.32
CA ALA A 120 3.13 17.03 -16.05
C ALA A 120 1.70 16.85 -15.50
N ASP A 121 0.86 17.89 -15.60
CA ASP A 121 -0.54 17.84 -15.18
C ASP A 121 -1.36 16.81 -16.00
N ASP A 122 -1.20 16.83 -17.33
CA ASP A 122 -1.84 15.85 -18.21
C ASP A 122 -1.44 14.41 -17.85
N LEU A 123 -0.15 14.19 -17.53
CA LEU A 123 0.35 12.88 -17.13
C LEU A 123 -0.12 12.47 -15.72
N MET A 124 -0.18 13.40 -14.78
CA MET A 124 -0.76 13.16 -13.45
C MET A 124 -2.24 12.82 -13.54
N ALA A 125 -3.00 13.49 -14.38
CA ALA A 125 -4.41 13.20 -14.60
C ALA A 125 -4.64 11.75 -15.06
N LEU A 126 -3.75 11.24 -15.92
CA LEU A 126 -3.77 9.84 -16.37
C LEU A 126 -3.32 8.87 -15.27
N LEU A 127 -2.18 9.15 -14.61
CA LEU A 127 -1.54 8.18 -13.72
C LEU A 127 -2.17 8.10 -12.32
N THR A 128 -2.76 9.17 -11.81
CA THR A 128 -3.33 9.22 -10.46
C THR A 128 -4.41 8.16 -10.22
N PRO A 129 -5.44 7.98 -11.09
CA PRO A 129 -6.43 6.92 -10.91
C PRO A 129 -5.81 5.51 -11.02
N ILE A 130 -4.82 5.34 -11.92
CA ILE A 130 -4.10 4.06 -12.07
C ILE A 130 -3.32 3.74 -10.80
N ALA A 131 -2.55 4.70 -10.29
CA ALA A 131 -1.78 4.53 -9.06
C ALA A 131 -2.68 4.20 -7.87
N LYS A 132 -3.79 4.94 -7.70
CA LYS A 132 -4.74 4.67 -6.61
C LYS A 132 -5.27 3.25 -6.70
N ALA A 133 -5.80 2.84 -7.84
CA ALA A 133 -6.38 1.52 -8.01
C ALA A 133 -5.34 0.41 -7.82
N PHE A 134 -4.24 0.49 -8.56
CA PHE A 134 -3.20 -0.54 -8.54
C PHE A 134 -2.54 -0.69 -7.17
N VAL A 135 -2.12 0.42 -6.55
CA VAL A 135 -1.34 0.34 -5.30
C VAL A 135 -2.21 -0.11 -4.12
N THR A 136 -3.50 0.26 -4.08
CA THR A 136 -4.41 -0.22 -3.02
C THR A 136 -4.70 -1.72 -3.17
N GLU A 137 -4.98 -2.21 -4.37
CA GLU A 137 -5.21 -3.64 -4.62
C GLU A 137 -3.95 -4.46 -4.33
N ALA A 138 -2.79 -4.02 -4.83
CA ALA A 138 -1.51 -4.68 -4.59
C ALA A 138 -1.10 -4.63 -3.10
N GLY A 139 -1.42 -3.54 -2.39
CA GLY A 139 -1.22 -3.41 -0.95
C GLY A 139 -2.00 -4.45 -0.16
N PHE A 140 -3.26 -4.65 -0.52
CA PHE A 140 -4.09 -5.70 0.07
C PHE A 140 -3.53 -7.11 -0.21
N GLU A 141 -3.09 -7.40 -1.44
CA GLU A 141 -2.45 -8.67 -1.78
C GLU A 141 -1.19 -8.91 -0.94
N ALA A 142 -0.33 -7.90 -0.81
CA ALA A 142 0.87 -7.96 0.01
C ALA A 142 0.54 -8.22 1.49
N ALA A 143 -0.46 -7.55 2.04
CA ALA A 143 -0.92 -7.76 3.41
C ALA A 143 -1.43 -9.18 3.62
N ASN A 144 -2.20 -9.72 2.66
CA ASN A 144 -2.70 -11.09 2.71
C ASN A 144 -1.55 -12.13 2.65
N HIS A 145 -0.51 -11.90 1.85
CA HIS A 145 0.70 -12.72 1.89
C HIS A 145 1.38 -12.68 3.26
N GLY A 146 1.37 -11.54 3.94
CA GLY A 146 1.86 -11.42 5.31
C GLY A 146 1.14 -12.37 6.26
N VAL A 147 -0.19 -12.35 6.27
CA VAL A 147 -1.00 -13.30 7.08
C VAL A 147 -0.64 -14.74 6.76
N GLN A 148 -0.49 -15.08 5.49
CA GLN A 148 -0.16 -16.44 5.06
C GLN A 148 1.22 -16.89 5.55
N ILE A 149 2.24 -16.01 5.52
CA ILE A 149 3.59 -16.29 6.03
C ILE A 149 3.59 -16.52 7.54
N PHE A 150 2.78 -15.75 8.28
CA PHE A 150 2.62 -15.96 9.73
C PHE A 150 1.85 -17.23 10.08
N GLY A 151 1.13 -17.83 9.12
CA GLY A 151 0.28 -19.00 9.37
C GLY A 151 -0.78 -18.72 10.43
N GLY A 152 -0.98 -19.59 11.40
CA GLY A 152 -1.95 -19.38 12.48
C GLY A 152 -1.74 -18.10 13.27
N HIS A 153 -0.50 -17.66 13.45
CA HIS A 153 -0.16 -16.40 14.12
C HIS A 153 -0.66 -15.17 13.32
N GLY A 154 -0.85 -15.27 12.01
CA GLY A 154 -1.35 -14.19 11.19
C GLY A 154 -2.76 -13.70 11.55
N PHE A 155 -3.56 -14.55 12.22
CA PHE A 155 -4.89 -14.19 12.71
C PHE A 155 -4.93 -13.86 14.21
N ILE A 156 -3.80 -13.93 14.91
CA ILE A 156 -3.72 -13.61 16.34
C ILE A 156 -3.46 -12.12 16.50
N ARG A 157 -4.31 -11.45 17.27
CA ARG A 157 -4.28 -10.00 17.47
C ARG A 157 -2.92 -9.47 17.95
N GLU A 158 -2.24 -10.22 18.82
CA GLU A 158 -0.94 -9.85 19.39
C GLU A 158 0.16 -9.71 18.35
N TRP A 159 0.02 -10.36 17.19
CA TRP A 159 0.96 -10.26 16.08
C TRP A 159 0.67 -9.08 15.13
N GLY A 160 -0.56 -8.54 15.14
CA GLY A 160 -0.96 -7.35 14.39
C GLY A 160 -1.08 -7.52 12.88
N MET A 161 -0.72 -8.67 12.30
CA MET A 161 -0.74 -8.86 10.84
C MET A 161 -2.16 -8.83 10.27
N GLU A 162 -3.15 -9.39 10.99
CA GLU A 162 -4.56 -9.37 10.57
C GLU A 162 -5.12 -7.93 10.52
N GLN A 163 -4.63 -7.04 11.37
CA GLN A 163 -5.04 -5.64 11.38
C GLN A 163 -4.60 -4.92 10.09
N ILE A 164 -3.41 -5.22 9.59
CA ILE A 164 -2.92 -4.65 8.33
C ILE A 164 -3.86 -5.02 7.17
N VAL A 165 -4.34 -6.27 7.12
CA VAL A 165 -5.31 -6.72 6.09
C VAL A 165 -6.67 -6.04 6.25
N ARG A 166 -7.11 -5.78 7.48
CA ARG A 166 -8.39 -5.09 7.73
C ARG A 166 -8.36 -3.61 7.35
N ASP A 167 -7.18 -2.99 7.48
CA ASP A 167 -7.00 -1.57 7.20
C ASP A 167 -6.68 -1.32 5.71
N ALA A 168 -6.26 -2.35 4.98
CA ALA A 168 -5.99 -2.31 3.55
C ALA A 168 -7.28 -2.50 2.73
#